data_771523f4d8d7eb8c03b04ddb56e495e9
#
_entry.id   771523f4d8d7eb8c03b04ddb56e495e9
#
_cell.length_a   1.000
_cell.length_b   1.000
_cell.length_c   1.000
_cell.angle_alpha   90.00
_cell.angle_beta   90.00
_cell.angle_gamma   90.00
#
_symmetry.space_group_name_H-M   'P 1'
#
loop_
_entity.id
_entity.type
_entity.pdbx_description
1 polymer ?
#
loop_
_entity_poly.entity_id
_entity_poly.type
_entity_poly.pdbx_seq_one_letter_code
_entity_poly.pdbx_strand_id
1 'polypeptide(L)'
;MRTNVAEYIPRDSAVRTGYDILQDDYPALATPTISIVAQTDLDGAAGLVEEIRGMDGVVRASASELADHEGAVLIGVLMDVDDPVGRQAVDAVDRIRAIDTGYRFWVGGAAAQQTDFIDSMAARAPWAALIVITAVFVLLFCMTGSLVVPLKALIINSLSLIASLGITSWLFEHGHLGLPQTPGLQTFIVACLMAFGFGLVMDYEVFLLARITEYWEDGHDNDEAVARGLQRSGRIITSAAAIIIAVFLGFVSGEMISIKEIGVGLAIMVAVDATLVRLLLVPATMTVLGRWNWWAPGPLVRLYGHLRQKA
;
A
#
# COMPACT_ATOMS: atom_id res chain seq x y z
N MET A 1 -10.15 3.99 3.69
CA MET A 1 -9.55 4.00 2.35
C MET A 1 -10.68 4.03 1.35
N ARG A 2 -10.71 5.00 0.47
CA ARG A 2 -11.82 5.26 -0.46
C ARG A 2 -11.27 5.21 -1.88
N THR A 3 -12.07 4.79 -2.84
CA THR A 3 -11.67 4.74 -4.24
C THR A 3 -12.81 5.17 -5.16
N ASN A 4 -13.37 6.35 -4.93
CA ASN A 4 -14.20 6.96 -5.95
C ASN A 4 -13.30 7.43 -7.08
N VAL A 5 -13.31 6.71 -8.20
CA VAL A 5 -12.45 7.02 -9.36
C VAL A 5 -12.64 8.45 -9.84
N ALA A 6 -13.85 9.00 -9.75
CA ALA A 6 -14.16 10.36 -10.15
C ALA A 6 -13.44 11.42 -9.33
N GLU A 7 -13.20 11.19 -8.02
CA GLU A 7 -12.50 12.15 -7.15
C GLU A 7 -11.01 12.27 -7.45
N TYR A 8 -10.44 11.26 -8.14
CA TYR A 8 -9.03 11.25 -8.54
C TYR A 8 -8.81 11.75 -9.98
N ILE A 9 -9.91 12.15 -10.67
CA ILE A 9 -9.83 12.81 -11.97
C ILE A 9 -9.80 14.32 -11.72
N PRO A 10 -8.88 15.08 -12.37
CA PRO A 10 -8.82 16.53 -12.25
C PRO A 10 -10.17 17.17 -12.55
N ARG A 11 -10.59 18.16 -11.74
CA ARG A 11 -11.93 18.78 -11.83
C ARG A 11 -12.15 19.53 -13.15
N ASP A 12 -11.08 19.98 -13.78
CA ASP A 12 -11.06 20.71 -15.05
C ASP A 12 -10.98 19.79 -16.28
N SER A 13 -10.93 18.48 -16.09
CA SER A 13 -10.87 17.53 -17.21
C SER A 13 -12.25 17.31 -17.86
N ALA A 14 -12.24 17.15 -19.19
CA ALA A 14 -13.46 16.82 -19.95
C ALA A 14 -14.11 15.50 -19.46
N VAL A 15 -13.32 14.56 -18.99
CA VAL A 15 -13.80 13.28 -18.45
C VAL A 15 -14.61 13.50 -17.16
N ARG A 16 -14.11 14.38 -16.28
CA ARG A 16 -14.82 14.73 -15.03
C ARG A 16 -16.12 15.46 -15.34
N THR A 17 -16.06 16.46 -16.23
CA THR A 17 -17.26 17.19 -16.65
C THR A 17 -18.30 16.26 -17.24
N GLY A 18 -17.90 15.31 -18.12
CA GLY A 18 -18.81 14.33 -18.68
C GLY A 18 -19.42 13.37 -17.64
N TYR A 19 -18.62 12.96 -16.66
CA TYR A 19 -19.10 12.14 -15.55
C TYR A 19 -20.12 12.88 -14.68
N ASP A 20 -19.84 14.15 -14.32
CA ASP A 20 -20.73 14.96 -13.49
C ASP A 20 -22.06 15.22 -14.22
N ILE A 21 -22.03 15.57 -15.51
CA ILE A 21 -23.26 15.72 -16.36
C ILE A 21 -24.06 14.41 -16.40
N LEU A 22 -23.38 13.27 -16.53
CA LEU A 22 -24.05 11.97 -16.60
C LEU A 22 -24.75 11.63 -15.27
N GLN A 23 -24.14 11.96 -14.16
CA GLN A 23 -24.70 11.75 -12.82
C GLN A 23 -25.87 12.70 -12.51
N ASP A 24 -25.73 14.00 -12.85
CA ASP A 24 -26.67 15.03 -12.46
C ASP A 24 -27.87 15.09 -13.42
N ASP A 25 -27.61 15.07 -14.73
CA ASP A 25 -28.65 15.28 -15.74
C ASP A 25 -29.27 13.98 -16.26
N TYR A 26 -28.52 12.85 -16.15
CA TYR A 26 -28.94 11.55 -16.68
C TYR A 26 -28.82 10.42 -15.66
N PRO A 27 -29.47 10.49 -14.49
CA PRO A 27 -29.33 9.45 -13.45
C PRO A 27 -29.83 8.07 -13.89
N ALA A 28 -30.67 8.01 -14.94
CA ALA A 28 -31.12 6.75 -15.53
C ALA A 28 -30.00 6.00 -16.26
N LEU A 29 -28.99 6.72 -16.75
CA LEU A 29 -27.81 6.18 -17.45
C LEU A 29 -26.61 6.01 -16.53
N ALA A 30 -26.72 6.36 -15.24
CA ALA A 30 -25.66 6.19 -14.26
C ALA A 30 -25.21 4.72 -14.20
N THR A 31 -23.90 4.52 -14.19
CA THR A 31 -23.32 3.18 -14.11
C THR A 31 -23.73 2.51 -12.81
N PRO A 32 -24.22 1.26 -12.83
CA PRO A 32 -24.55 0.55 -11.60
C PRO A 32 -23.35 0.48 -10.65
N THR A 33 -23.61 0.75 -9.38
CA THR A 33 -22.60 0.63 -8.31
C THR A 33 -22.17 -0.83 -8.12
N ILE A 34 -23.16 -1.74 -8.22
CA ILE A 34 -22.97 -3.20 -8.12
C ILE A 34 -23.63 -3.84 -9.35
N SER A 35 -22.95 -4.81 -9.93
CA SER A 35 -23.44 -5.60 -11.06
C SER A 35 -23.50 -7.08 -10.64
N ILE A 36 -24.61 -7.75 -10.89
CA ILE A 36 -24.78 -9.15 -10.51
C ILE A 36 -25.12 -9.95 -11.77
N VAL A 37 -24.40 -11.03 -12.01
CA VAL A 37 -24.75 -12.00 -13.04
C VAL A 37 -25.37 -13.20 -12.33
N ALA A 38 -26.62 -13.51 -12.66
CA ALA A 38 -27.36 -14.63 -12.07
C ALA A 38 -27.69 -15.67 -13.14
N GLN A 39 -27.51 -16.94 -12.80
CA GLN A 39 -27.78 -18.06 -13.69
C GLN A 39 -29.22 -18.50 -13.53
N THR A 40 -30.14 -17.69 -14.07
CA THR A 40 -31.56 -17.88 -14.06
C THR A 40 -32.21 -17.02 -15.16
N ASP A 41 -33.51 -17.12 -15.37
CA ASP A 41 -34.30 -16.22 -16.22
C ASP A 41 -34.78 -14.97 -15.43
N LEU A 42 -35.49 -14.06 -16.12
CA LEU A 42 -36.01 -12.83 -15.51
C LEU A 42 -36.99 -13.10 -14.37
N ASP A 43 -37.85 -14.11 -14.54
CA ASP A 43 -38.86 -14.47 -13.55
C ASP A 43 -38.19 -15.06 -12.28
N GLY A 44 -37.17 -15.92 -12.46
CA GLY A 44 -36.39 -16.47 -11.34
C GLY A 44 -35.60 -15.43 -10.61
N ALA A 45 -35.10 -14.38 -11.30
CA ALA A 45 -34.37 -13.28 -10.70
C ALA A 45 -35.26 -12.28 -9.93
N ALA A 46 -36.55 -12.28 -10.14
CA ALA A 46 -37.45 -11.28 -9.57
C ALA A 46 -37.38 -11.21 -8.03
N GLY A 47 -37.32 -12.36 -7.38
CA GLY A 47 -37.17 -12.42 -5.91
C GLY A 47 -35.94 -11.77 -5.40
N LEU A 48 -34.78 -12.04 -6.03
CA LEU A 48 -33.48 -11.42 -5.67
C LEU A 48 -33.48 -9.89 -5.90
N VAL A 49 -34.07 -9.45 -7.02
CA VAL A 49 -34.19 -8.02 -7.35
C VAL A 49 -35.03 -7.29 -6.30
N GLU A 50 -36.15 -7.89 -5.84
CA GLU A 50 -37.04 -7.28 -4.85
C GLU A 50 -36.40 -7.23 -3.48
N GLU A 51 -35.65 -8.28 -3.08
CA GLU A 51 -34.89 -8.29 -1.84
C GLU A 51 -33.80 -7.21 -1.85
N ILE A 52 -33.06 -7.07 -2.96
CA ILE A 52 -32.05 -6.02 -3.13
C ILE A 52 -32.66 -4.62 -3.08
N ARG A 53 -33.83 -4.41 -3.69
CA ARG A 53 -34.55 -3.13 -3.63
C ARG A 53 -34.95 -2.73 -2.21
N GLY A 54 -35.24 -3.70 -1.36
CA GLY A 54 -35.54 -3.48 0.05
C GLY A 54 -34.33 -3.12 0.91
N MET A 55 -33.11 -3.19 0.38
CA MET A 55 -31.89 -2.88 1.13
C MET A 55 -31.71 -1.36 1.28
N ASP A 56 -31.18 -0.97 2.45
CA ASP A 56 -30.87 0.43 2.75
C ASP A 56 -29.83 0.99 1.81
N GLY A 57 -30.08 2.18 1.26
CA GLY A 57 -29.19 2.86 0.31
C GLY A 57 -29.34 2.41 -1.15
N VAL A 58 -30.22 1.47 -1.49
CA VAL A 58 -30.52 1.08 -2.87
C VAL A 58 -31.57 2.01 -3.48
N VAL A 59 -31.21 2.72 -4.54
CA VAL A 59 -32.12 3.58 -5.33
C VAL A 59 -32.88 2.74 -6.36
N ARG A 60 -32.18 1.84 -7.01
CA ARG A 60 -32.74 1.03 -8.10
C ARG A 60 -31.99 -0.30 -8.21
N ALA A 61 -32.75 -1.36 -8.39
CA ALA A 61 -32.25 -2.64 -8.86
C ALA A 61 -33.12 -3.08 -10.06
N SER A 62 -32.48 -3.44 -11.17
CA SER A 62 -33.15 -3.87 -12.39
C SER A 62 -32.43 -5.03 -13.05
N ALA A 63 -33.18 -6.04 -13.48
CA ALA A 63 -32.63 -7.16 -14.23
C ALA A 63 -32.87 -6.97 -15.74
N SER A 64 -31.92 -7.44 -16.53
CA SER A 64 -32.00 -7.52 -18.00
C SER A 64 -31.40 -8.85 -18.47
N GLU A 65 -31.91 -9.39 -19.57
CA GLU A 65 -31.29 -10.57 -20.17
C GLU A 65 -29.92 -10.29 -20.71
N LEU A 66 -29.03 -11.23 -20.57
CA LEU A 66 -27.68 -11.13 -21.13
C LEU A 66 -27.71 -11.58 -22.60
N ALA A 67 -27.53 -10.66 -23.54
CA ALA A 67 -27.80 -10.82 -24.97
C ALA A 67 -27.15 -12.05 -25.62
N ASP A 68 -26.06 -12.57 -25.12
CA ASP A 68 -25.33 -13.69 -25.71
C ASP A 68 -25.35 -14.98 -24.87
N HIS A 69 -26.16 -15.02 -23.79
CA HIS A 69 -26.20 -16.16 -22.85
C HIS A 69 -27.67 -16.48 -22.45
N GLU A 70 -28.24 -17.47 -23.07
CA GLU A 70 -29.57 -17.98 -22.65
C GLU A 70 -29.51 -18.53 -21.21
N GLY A 71 -30.45 -18.13 -20.37
CA GLY A 71 -30.55 -18.55 -18.97
C GLY A 71 -29.61 -17.80 -18.02
N ALA A 72 -29.13 -16.61 -18.40
CA ALA A 72 -28.41 -15.70 -17.53
C ALA A 72 -28.99 -14.28 -17.60
N VAL A 73 -29.07 -13.63 -16.45
CA VAL A 73 -29.54 -12.24 -16.32
C VAL A 73 -28.47 -11.39 -15.69
N LEU A 74 -28.39 -10.12 -16.12
CA LEU A 74 -27.59 -9.07 -15.51
C LEU A 74 -28.50 -8.21 -14.65
N ILE A 75 -28.19 -8.10 -13.35
CA ILE A 75 -28.88 -7.22 -12.42
C ILE A 75 -27.94 -6.04 -12.11
N GLY A 76 -28.37 -4.84 -12.47
CA GLY A 76 -27.71 -3.59 -12.11
C GLY A 76 -28.31 -3.01 -10.84
N VAL A 77 -27.47 -2.69 -9.86
CA VAL A 77 -27.86 -2.06 -8.60
C VAL A 77 -27.24 -0.68 -8.52
N LEU A 78 -28.07 0.35 -8.43
CA LEU A 78 -27.67 1.73 -8.20
C LEU A 78 -27.93 2.07 -6.74
N MET A 79 -26.92 2.59 -6.06
CA MET A 79 -27.00 3.00 -4.67
C MET A 79 -26.93 4.53 -4.54
N ASP A 80 -27.66 5.07 -3.56
CA ASP A 80 -27.55 6.47 -3.12
C ASP A 80 -26.38 6.57 -2.12
N VAL A 81 -25.19 6.67 -2.67
CA VAL A 81 -23.95 6.75 -1.89
C VAL A 81 -23.03 7.79 -2.48
N ASP A 82 -22.44 8.62 -1.63
CA ASP A 82 -21.44 9.61 -2.03
C ASP A 82 -20.19 8.94 -2.61
N ASP A 83 -19.89 7.73 -2.17
CA ASP A 83 -18.72 6.96 -2.57
C ASP A 83 -19.15 5.56 -3.06
N PRO A 84 -19.15 5.30 -4.39
CA PRO A 84 -19.56 4.00 -4.97
C PRO A 84 -18.73 2.80 -4.52
N VAL A 85 -17.59 3.03 -3.87
CA VAL A 85 -16.69 2.01 -3.33
C VAL A 85 -16.45 2.19 -1.82
N GLY A 86 -17.23 3.05 -1.18
CA GLY A 86 -17.22 3.31 0.25
C GLY A 86 -17.81 2.17 1.07
N ARG A 87 -17.79 2.32 2.40
CA ARG A 87 -18.27 1.28 3.33
C ARG A 87 -19.70 0.81 3.04
N GLN A 88 -20.62 1.73 2.75
CA GLN A 88 -22.01 1.37 2.47
C GLN A 88 -22.16 0.45 1.25
N ALA A 89 -21.40 0.74 0.17
CA ALA A 89 -21.41 -0.08 -1.02
C ALA A 89 -20.74 -1.46 -0.79
N VAL A 90 -19.64 -1.49 -0.03
CA VAL A 90 -18.96 -2.74 0.38
C VAL A 90 -19.88 -3.59 1.26
N ASP A 91 -20.51 -3.00 2.29
CA ASP A 91 -21.44 -3.70 3.17
C ASP A 91 -22.68 -4.23 2.40
N ALA A 92 -23.10 -3.54 1.34
CA ALA A 92 -24.17 -4.00 0.45
C ALA A 92 -23.74 -5.23 -0.37
N VAL A 93 -22.48 -5.24 -0.89
CA VAL A 93 -21.93 -6.39 -1.60
C VAL A 93 -21.92 -7.63 -0.70
N ASP A 94 -21.48 -7.50 0.56
CA ASP A 94 -21.45 -8.61 1.50
C ASP A 94 -22.86 -9.12 1.83
N ARG A 95 -23.81 -8.22 2.04
CA ARG A 95 -25.21 -8.59 2.26
C ARG A 95 -25.81 -9.30 1.05
N ILE A 96 -25.56 -8.81 -0.17
CA ILE A 96 -26.04 -9.44 -1.40
C ILE A 96 -25.44 -10.83 -1.56
N ARG A 97 -24.15 -11.00 -1.30
CA ARG A 97 -23.47 -12.31 -1.37
C ARG A 97 -24.01 -13.33 -0.37
N ALA A 98 -24.59 -12.87 0.73
CA ALA A 98 -25.18 -13.72 1.78
C ALA A 98 -26.62 -14.21 1.45
N ILE A 99 -27.25 -13.70 0.39
CA ILE A 99 -28.61 -14.12 -0.02
C ILE A 99 -28.57 -15.55 -0.58
N ASP A 100 -29.45 -16.41 -0.11
CA ASP A 100 -29.64 -17.76 -0.65
C ASP A 100 -30.77 -17.77 -1.68
N THR A 101 -30.44 -17.99 -2.96
CA THR A 101 -31.38 -17.91 -4.09
C THR A 101 -31.71 -19.26 -4.70
N GLY A 102 -31.10 -20.34 -4.26
CA GLY A 102 -31.24 -21.67 -4.89
C GLY A 102 -30.61 -21.79 -6.29
N TYR A 103 -30.06 -20.71 -6.86
CA TYR A 103 -29.26 -20.68 -8.10
C TYR A 103 -27.97 -19.93 -7.88
N ARG A 104 -26.99 -20.09 -8.79
CA ARG A 104 -25.70 -19.40 -8.68
C ARG A 104 -25.80 -17.98 -9.20
N PHE A 105 -25.20 -17.07 -8.46
CA PHE A 105 -24.96 -15.71 -8.93
C PHE A 105 -23.58 -15.22 -8.52
N TRP A 106 -23.08 -14.23 -9.22
CA TRP A 106 -21.78 -13.59 -8.97
C TRP A 106 -21.98 -12.09 -8.86
N VAL A 107 -21.40 -11.51 -7.82
CA VAL A 107 -21.47 -10.09 -7.56
C VAL A 107 -20.16 -9.44 -8.02
N GLY A 108 -20.28 -8.51 -8.95
CA GLY A 108 -19.21 -7.72 -9.55
C GLY A 108 -19.51 -6.22 -9.45
N GLY A 109 -18.82 -5.43 -10.24
CA GLY A 109 -18.88 -3.97 -10.21
C GLY A 109 -17.81 -3.37 -9.32
N ALA A 110 -17.74 -2.03 -9.24
CA ALA A 110 -16.66 -1.29 -8.57
C ALA A 110 -16.57 -1.63 -7.06
N ALA A 111 -17.70 -1.70 -6.36
CA ALA A 111 -17.75 -2.04 -4.94
C ALA A 111 -17.25 -3.48 -4.68
N ALA A 112 -17.72 -4.45 -5.46
CA ALA A 112 -17.29 -5.84 -5.30
C ALA A 112 -15.80 -6.02 -5.61
N GLN A 113 -15.29 -5.35 -6.66
CA GLN A 113 -13.87 -5.37 -6.99
C GLN A 113 -13.01 -4.79 -5.86
N GLN A 114 -13.48 -3.73 -5.21
CA GLN A 114 -12.80 -3.14 -4.06
C GLN A 114 -12.79 -4.10 -2.86
N THR A 115 -13.93 -4.73 -2.55
CA THR A 115 -14.04 -5.75 -1.49
C THR A 115 -13.06 -6.89 -1.74
N ASP A 116 -13.12 -7.51 -2.93
CA ASP A 116 -12.27 -8.64 -3.30
C ASP A 116 -10.78 -8.27 -3.29
N PHE A 117 -10.45 -7.02 -3.66
CA PHE A 117 -9.08 -6.52 -3.57
C PHE A 117 -8.60 -6.41 -2.12
N ILE A 118 -9.41 -5.80 -1.25
CA ILE A 118 -9.09 -5.66 0.18
C ILE A 118 -8.94 -7.03 0.83
N ASP A 119 -9.88 -7.94 0.60
CA ASP A 119 -9.86 -9.30 1.16
C ASP A 119 -8.65 -10.09 0.67
N SER A 120 -8.36 -10.02 -0.62
CA SER A 120 -7.16 -10.64 -1.22
C SER A 120 -5.87 -10.09 -0.61
N MET A 121 -5.80 -8.78 -0.41
CA MET A 121 -4.66 -8.14 0.24
C MET A 121 -4.55 -8.56 1.71
N ALA A 122 -5.65 -8.51 2.46
CA ALA A 122 -5.68 -8.90 3.87
C ALA A 122 -5.25 -10.37 4.08
N ALA A 123 -5.68 -11.26 3.20
CA ALA A 123 -5.33 -12.69 3.25
C ALA A 123 -3.86 -12.96 2.91
N ARG A 124 -3.27 -12.20 1.97
CA ARG A 124 -1.92 -12.47 1.44
C ARG A 124 -0.84 -11.57 2.03
N ALA A 125 -1.17 -10.35 2.49
CA ALA A 125 -0.20 -9.43 3.06
C ALA A 125 0.60 -10.00 4.23
N PRO A 126 0.03 -10.79 5.18
CA PRO A 126 0.80 -11.40 6.25
C PRO A 126 1.88 -12.36 5.74
N TRP A 127 1.56 -13.15 4.71
CA TRP A 127 2.53 -14.08 4.10
C TRP A 127 3.63 -13.35 3.35
N ALA A 128 3.27 -12.31 2.58
CA ALA A 128 4.24 -11.46 1.90
C ALA A 128 5.16 -10.77 2.92
N ALA A 129 4.61 -10.22 4.00
CA ALA A 129 5.37 -9.59 5.07
C ALA A 129 6.31 -10.61 5.75
N LEU A 130 5.85 -11.82 6.04
CA LEU A 130 6.67 -12.89 6.64
C LEU A 130 7.86 -13.25 5.75
N ILE A 131 7.63 -13.40 4.44
CA ILE A 131 8.69 -13.72 3.47
C ILE A 131 9.72 -12.59 3.43
N VAL A 132 9.27 -11.35 3.32
CA VAL A 132 10.16 -10.17 3.25
C VAL A 132 10.94 -10.00 4.56
N ILE A 133 10.28 -10.08 5.71
CA ILE A 133 10.92 -9.99 7.04
C ILE A 133 11.97 -11.09 7.18
N THR A 134 11.64 -12.31 6.81
CA THR A 134 12.58 -13.45 6.90
C THR A 134 13.78 -13.26 5.97
N ALA A 135 13.53 -12.85 4.72
CA ALA A 135 14.60 -12.61 3.75
C ALA A 135 15.57 -11.51 4.22
N VAL A 136 15.01 -10.37 4.68
CA VAL A 136 15.81 -9.26 5.20
C VAL A 136 16.57 -9.68 6.47
N PHE A 137 15.90 -10.41 7.37
CA PHE A 137 16.52 -10.89 8.59
C PHE A 137 17.71 -11.81 8.28
N VAL A 138 17.54 -12.76 7.38
CA VAL A 138 18.61 -13.68 6.95
C VAL A 138 19.73 -12.92 6.27
N LEU A 139 19.43 -11.99 5.35
CA LEU A 139 20.42 -11.20 4.65
C LEU A 139 21.27 -10.36 5.62
N LEU A 140 20.64 -9.62 6.51
CA LEU A 140 21.34 -8.79 7.50
C LEU A 140 22.09 -9.64 8.52
N PHE A 141 21.55 -10.81 8.92
CA PHE A 141 22.26 -11.75 9.77
C PHE A 141 23.53 -12.29 9.09
N CYS A 142 23.43 -12.71 7.83
CA CYS A 142 24.58 -13.20 7.06
C CYS A 142 25.65 -12.11 6.88
N MET A 143 25.25 -10.86 6.85
CA MET A 143 26.16 -9.74 6.71
C MET A 143 26.83 -9.35 8.02
N THR A 144 26.08 -9.30 9.14
CA THR A 144 26.53 -8.73 10.42
C THR A 144 26.88 -9.78 11.47
N GLY A 145 26.43 -11.02 11.31
CA GLY A 145 26.56 -12.06 12.34
C GLY A 145 25.76 -11.81 13.61
N SER A 146 24.85 -10.84 13.61
CA SER A 146 24.04 -10.39 14.76
C SER A 146 22.57 -10.66 14.55
N LEU A 147 21.82 -10.94 15.63
CA LEU A 147 20.36 -10.95 15.64
C LEU A 147 19.76 -9.57 15.98
N VAL A 148 20.49 -8.74 16.70
CA VAL A 148 20.00 -7.45 17.17
C VAL A 148 19.91 -6.45 16.03
N VAL A 149 20.91 -6.43 15.14
CA VAL A 149 20.94 -5.52 13.99
C VAL A 149 19.72 -5.71 13.08
N PRO A 150 19.38 -6.93 12.59
CA PRO A 150 18.18 -7.14 11.78
C PRO A 150 16.89 -6.75 12.49
N LEU A 151 16.76 -7.13 13.77
CA LEU A 151 15.55 -6.84 14.54
C LEU A 151 15.33 -5.32 14.69
N LYS A 152 16.40 -4.60 15.07
CA LYS A 152 16.38 -3.14 15.18
C LYS A 152 16.04 -2.48 13.85
N ALA A 153 16.66 -2.93 12.76
CA ALA A 153 16.44 -2.43 11.42
C ALA A 153 14.97 -2.56 11.01
N LEU A 154 14.39 -3.73 11.17
CA LEU A 154 12.98 -3.98 10.86
C LEU A 154 12.03 -3.09 11.68
N ILE A 155 12.29 -2.89 12.97
CA ILE A 155 11.47 -2.03 13.84
C ILE A 155 11.56 -0.57 13.36
N ILE A 156 12.76 -0.04 13.19
CA ILE A 156 12.96 1.36 12.80
C ILE A 156 12.36 1.65 11.43
N ASN A 157 12.57 0.74 10.46
CA ASN A 157 12.03 0.90 9.10
C ASN A 157 10.50 0.79 9.07
N SER A 158 9.92 -0.10 9.86
CA SER A 158 8.46 -0.18 9.97
C SER A 158 7.87 1.11 10.55
N LEU A 159 8.48 1.68 11.59
CA LEU A 159 8.05 2.96 12.16
C LEU A 159 8.21 4.11 11.15
N SER A 160 9.31 4.17 10.43
CA SER A 160 9.55 5.15 9.38
C SER A 160 8.52 5.06 8.26
N LEU A 161 8.19 3.84 7.84
CA LEU A 161 7.20 3.59 6.80
C LEU A 161 5.81 4.07 7.24
N ILE A 162 5.38 3.71 8.45
CA ILE A 162 4.11 4.15 9.02
C ILE A 162 4.06 5.69 9.14
N ALA A 163 5.13 6.31 9.64
CA ALA A 163 5.20 7.76 9.76
C ALA A 163 5.11 8.45 8.38
N SER A 164 5.84 7.94 7.39
CA SER A 164 5.83 8.48 6.03
C SER A 164 4.47 8.33 5.34
N LEU A 165 3.78 7.20 5.53
CA LEU A 165 2.41 7.00 5.07
C LEU A 165 1.44 7.97 5.74
N GLY A 166 1.57 8.17 7.06
CA GLY A 166 0.75 9.12 7.81
C GLY A 166 0.95 10.55 7.34
N ILE A 167 2.20 10.98 7.11
CA ILE A 167 2.51 12.30 6.57
C ILE A 167 1.91 12.47 5.16
N THR A 168 2.06 11.47 4.30
CA THR A 168 1.52 11.50 2.94
C THR A 168 0.00 11.59 2.95
N SER A 169 -0.69 10.76 3.74
CA SER A 169 -2.15 10.80 3.88
C SER A 169 -2.61 12.17 4.37
N TRP A 170 -1.98 12.70 5.41
CA TRP A 170 -2.29 14.01 5.97
C TRP A 170 -2.14 15.15 4.96
N LEU A 171 -1.07 15.13 4.13
CA LEU A 171 -0.84 16.15 3.10
C LEU A 171 -1.96 16.16 2.05
N PHE A 172 -2.38 14.99 1.58
CA PHE A 172 -3.43 14.89 0.57
C PHE A 172 -4.83 15.10 1.15
N GLU A 173 -5.12 14.63 2.35
CA GLU A 173 -6.42 14.86 3.00
C GLU A 173 -6.71 16.35 3.24
N HIS A 174 -5.67 17.15 3.48
CA HIS A 174 -5.81 18.59 3.74
C HIS A 174 -5.42 19.47 2.54
N GLY A 175 -4.93 18.91 1.45
CA GLY A 175 -4.53 19.68 0.26
C GLY A 175 -3.37 20.64 0.50
N HIS A 176 -2.43 20.29 1.39
CA HIS A 176 -1.28 21.13 1.69
C HIS A 176 -0.27 21.18 0.53
N LEU A 177 0.55 22.22 0.50
CA LEU A 177 1.61 22.45 -0.51
C LEU A 177 1.10 22.54 -1.95
N GLY A 178 -0.16 22.90 -2.16
CA GLY A 178 -0.78 22.98 -3.49
C GLY A 178 -1.11 21.60 -4.09
N LEU A 179 -1.08 20.55 -3.28
CA LEU A 179 -1.52 19.23 -3.69
C LEU A 179 -3.06 19.16 -3.74
N PRO A 180 -3.63 18.33 -4.63
CA PRO A 180 -5.06 18.14 -4.68
C PRO A 180 -5.56 17.50 -3.37
N GLN A 181 -6.70 17.99 -2.87
CA GLN A 181 -7.33 17.39 -1.72
C GLN A 181 -8.04 16.09 -2.11
N THR A 182 -7.75 15.01 -1.40
CA THR A 182 -8.37 13.70 -1.58
C THR A 182 -8.94 13.18 -0.26
N PRO A 183 -9.94 12.30 -0.29
CA PRO A 183 -10.52 11.73 0.94
C PRO A 183 -9.60 10.72 1.66
N GLY A 184 -8.37 10.55 1.21
CA GLY A 184 -7.36 9.65 1.73
C GLY A 184 -6.64 8.89 0.61
N LEU A 185 -5.57 8.18 0.93
CA LEU A 185 -4.81 7.40 -0.05
C LEU A 185 -5.61 6.17 -0.52
N GLN A 186 -5.56 5.89 -1.82
CA GLN A 186 -6.14 4.68 -2.39
C GLN A 186 -5.42 3.42 -1.85
N THR A 187 -6.16 2.33 -1.65
CA THR A 187 -5.62 1.06 -1.13
C THR A 187 -4.46 0.54 -1.99
N PHE A 188 -4.59 0.63 -3.32
CA PHE A 188 -3.54 0.26 -4.25
C PHE A 188 -2.26 1.10 -4.06
N ILE A 189 -2.41 2.41 -3.85
CA ILE A 189 -1.28 3.32 -3.63
C ILE A 189 -0.57 3.00 -2.33
N VAL A 190 -1.31 2.75 -1.26
CA VAL A 190 -0.72 2.30 0.02
C VAL A 190 0.08 1.02 -0.17
N ALA A 191 -0.46 0.04 -0.91
CA ALA A 191 0.26 -1.19 -1.22
C ALA A 191 1.54 -0.94 -2.03
N CYS A 192 1.48 -0.06 -3.05
CA CYS A 192 2.65 0.35 -3.82
C CYS A 192 3.69 1.06 -2.94
N LEU A 193 3.27 2.03 -2.12
CA LEU A 193 4.16 2.76 -1.22
C LEU A 193 4.83 1.82 -0.21
N MET A 194 4.10 0.87 0.36
CA MET A 194 4.67 -0.13 1.26
C MET A 194 5.70 -1.02 0.55
N ALA A 195 5.39 -1.53 -0.64
CA ALA A 195 6.27 -2.45 -1.36
C ALA A 195 7.54 -1.74 -1.86
N PHE A 196 7.40 -0.65 -2.60
CA PHE A 196 8.53 0.09 -3.16
C PHE A 196 9.30 0.87 -2.09
N GLY A 197 8.58 1.51 -1.16
CA GLY A 197 9.20 2.28 -0.09
C GLY A 197 10.05 1.41 0.82
N PHE A 198 9.53 0.24 1.25
CA PHE A 198 10.31 -0.69 2.05
C PHE A 198 11.55 -1.18 1.31
N GLY A 199 11.44 -1.56 0.02
CA GLY A 199 12.58 -2.00 -0.78
C GLY A 199 13.66 -0.92 -0.89
N LEU A 200 13.29 0.31 -1.27
CA LEU A 200 14.21 1.43 -1.40
C LEU A 200 14.93 1.76 -0.08
N VAL A 201 14.20 1.71 1.04
CA VAL A 201 14.77 1.98 2.36
C VAL A 201 15.78 0.90 2.74
N MET A 202 15.46 -0.37 2.52
CA MET A 202 16.32 -1.49 2.89
C MET A 202 17.63 -1.53 2.10
N ASP A 203 17.61 -1.25 0.80
CA ASP A 203 18.81 -1.27 -0.05
C ASP A 203 19.91 -0.34 0.48
N TYR A 204 19.54 0.83 0.91
CA TYR A 204 20.48 1.77 1.46
C TYR A 204 20.91 1.42 2.89
N GLU A 205 20.06 0.78 3.70
CA GLU A 205 20.45 0.36 5.07
C GLU A 205 21.49 -0.74 5.02
N VAL A 206 21.32 -1.72 4.13
CA VAL A 206 22.32 -2.77 3.89
C VAL A 206 23.68 -2.16 3.57
N PHE A 207 23.73 -1.13 2.71
CA PHE A 207 24.98 -0.46 2.36
C PHE A 207 25.65 0.24 3.54
N LEU A 208 24.90 0.94 4.38
CA LEU A 208 25.41 1.59 5.59
C LEU A 208 25.91 0.57 6.60
N LEU A 209 25.10 -0.45 6.88
CA LEU A 209 25.44 -1.49 7.86
C LEU A 209 26.67 -2.31 7.41
N ALA A 210 26.83 -2.58 6.11
CA ALA A 210 28.01 -3.25 5.58
C ALA A 210 29.31 -2.47 5.92
N ARG A 211 29.28 -1.14 5.78
CA ARG A 211 30.42 -0.30 6.12
C ARG A 211 30.70 -0.23 7.62
N ILE A 212 29.65 -0.17 8.44
CA ILE A 212 29.83 -0.19 9.90
C ILE A 212 30.39 -1.55 10.34
N THR A 213 29.91 -2.65 9.76
CA THR A 213 30.40 -4.00 10.08
C THR A 213 31.86 -4.16 9.69
N GLU A 214 32.29 -3.63 8.53
CA GLU A 214 33.68 -3.65 8.08
C GLU A 214 34.59 -3.01 9.13
N TYR A 215 34.29 -1.81 9.63
CA TYR A 215 35.10 -1.14 10.66
C TYR A 215 35.05 -1.86 12.01
N TRP A 216 33.91 -2.45 12.39
CA TRP A 216 33.79 -3.27 13.59
C TRP A 216 34.71 -4.50 13.52
N GLU A 217 34.76 -5.17 12.38
CA GLU A 217 35.57 -6.35 12.15
C GLU A 217 37.07 -6.02 12.08
N ASP A 218 37.43 -4.82 11.64
CA ASP A 218 38.79 -4.29 11.67
C ASP A 218 39.27 -3.96 13.09
N GLY A 219 38.45 -4.18 14.11
CA GLY A 219 38.80 -4.06 15.52
C GLY A 219 38.53 -2.69 16.15
N HIS A 220 37.81 -1.80 15.46
CA HIS A 220 37.41 -0.52 16.05
C HIS A 220 36.31 -0.76 17.12
N ASP A 221 36.19 0.16 18.07
CA ASP A 221 35.05 0.10 18.99
C ASP A 221 33.70 0.40 18.28
N ASN A 222 32.57 0.13 18.98
CA ASN A 222 31.24 0.29 18.38
C ASN A 222 30.98 1.71 17.87
N ASP A 223 31.34 2.72 18.68
CA ASP A 223 31.04 4.11 18.36
C ASP A 223 31.91 4.65 17.23
N GLU A 224 33.20 4.23 17.23
CA GLU A 224 34.11 4.55 16.15
C GLU A 224 33.72 3.87 14.84
N ALA A 225 33.33 2.61 14.86
CA ALA A 225 32.84 1.90 13.69
C ALA A 225 31.60 2.57 13.09
N VAL A 226 30.63 2.97 13.93
CA VAL A 226 29.42 3.70 13.50
C VAL A 226 29.79 5.06 12.90
N ALA A 227 30.64 5.85 13.57
CA ALA A 227 31.04 7.18 13.11
C ALA A 227 31.75 7.11 11.76
N ARG A 228 32.72 6.20 11.61
CA ARG A 228 33.52 6.02 10.37
C ARG A 228 32.65 5.48 9.23
N GLY A 229 31.76 4.49 9.51
CA GLY A 229 30.83 3.94 8.54
C GLY A 229 29.89 5.02 8.01
N LEU A 230 29.33 5.84 8.89
CA LEU A 230 28.46 6.96 8.53
C LEU A 230 29.22 8.04 7.74
N GLN A 231 30.39 8.42 8.17
CA GLN A 231 31.22 9.44 7.49
C GLN A 231 31.56 9.03 6.05
N ARG A 232 31.90 7.74 5.83
CA ARG A 232 32.27 7.23 4.51
C ARG A 232 31.06 7.04 3.59
N SER A 233 29.92 6.60 4.14
CA SER A 233 28.71 6.28 3.36
C SER A 233 27.77 7.47 3.24
N GLY A 234 27.73 8.37 4.20
CA GLY A 234 26.71 9.41 4.32
C GLY A 234 26.60 10.32 3.10
N ARG A 235 27.73 10.73 2.50
CA ARG A 235 27.73 11.57 1.30
C ARG A 235 27.12 10.86 0.08
N ILE A 236 27.40 9.58 -0.08
CA ILE A 236 26.87 8.77 -1.19
C ILE A 236 25.37 8.59 -0.98
N ILE A 237 24.95 8.22 0.22
CA ILE A 237 23.56 8.01 0.59
C ILE A 237 22.75 9.29 0.39
N THR A 238 23.20 10.43 0.90
CA THR A 238 22.47 11.69 0.79
C THR A 238 22.38 12.19 -0.63
N SER A 239 23.43 12.06 -1.45
CA SER A 239 23.38 12.44 -2.86
C SER A 239 22.46 11.53 -3.67
N ALA A 240 22.50 10.23 -3.45
CA ALA A 240 21.59 9.29 -4.10
C ALA A 240 20.11 9.52 -3.67
N ALA A 241 19.86 9.75 -2.39
CA ALA A 241 18.53 10.09 -1.88
C ALA A 241 18.01 11.39 -2.51
N ALA A 242 18.85 12.43 -2.63
CA ALA A 242 18.46 13.68 -3.27
C ALA A 242 18.05 13.49 -4.74
N ILE A 243 18.77 12.67 -5.48
CA ILE A 243 18.43 12.34 -6.88
C ILE A 243 17.08 11.62 -6.95
N ILE A 244 16.86 10.61 -6.10
CA ILE A 244 15.63 9.83 -6.09
C ILE A 244 14.44 10.71 -5.67
N ILE A 245 14.60 11.56 -4.66
CA ILE A 245 13.57 12.52 -4.24
C ILE A 245 13.22 13.45 -5.41
N ALA A 246 14.21 13.98 -6.12
CA ALA A 246 13.97 14.84 -7.28
C ALA A 246 13.21 14.12 -8.40
N VAL A 247 13.53 12.85 -8.66
CA VAL A 247 12.81 12.01 -9.64
C VAL A 247 11.35 11.81 -9.23
N PHE A 248 11.09 11.43 -7.98
CA PHE A 248 9.74 11.22 -7.48
C PHE A 248 8.92 12.51 -7.41
N LEU A 249 9.53 13.63 -7.05
CA LEU A 249 8.87 14.94 -7.10
C LEU A 249 8.52 15.35 -8.52
N GLY A 250 9.23 14.85 -9.54
CA GLY A 250 8.86 15.02 -10.94
C GLY A 250 7.46 14.48 -11.26
N PHE A 251 6.97 13.48 -10.53
CA PHE A 251 5.61 12.94 -10.70
C PHE A 251 4.51 13.92 -10.28
N VAL A 252 4.84 14.92 -9.46
CA VAL A 252 3.89 15.98 -9.03
C VAL A 252 3.45 16.83 -10.22
N SER A 253 4.27 16.95 -11.27
CA SER A 253 3.94 17.66 -12.51
C SER A 253 2.90 16.93 -13.38
N GLY A 254 2.66 15.65 -13.15
CA GLY A 254 1.65 14.87 -13.86
C GLY A 254 0.22 15.33 -13.51
N GLU A 255 -0.75 15.02 -14.35
CA GLU A 255 -2.15 15.39 -14.13
C GLU A 255 -2.89 14.41 -13.22
N MET A 256 -2.53 13.13 -13.25
CA MET A 256 -3.19 12.08 -12.47
C MET A 256 -2.85 12.19 -10.99
N ILE A 257 -3.87 12.30 -10.15
CA ILE A 257 -3.72 12.43 -8.69
C ILE A 257 -3.02 11.19 -8.09
N SER A 258 -3.36 10.00 -8.55
CA SER A 258 -2.72 8.75 -8.08
C SER A 258 -1.21 8.71 -8.32
N ILE A 259 -0.74 9.28 -9.43
CA ILE A 259 0.71 9.39 -9.73
C ILE A 259 1.37 10.39 -8.78
N LYS A 260 0.69 11.51 -8.48
CA LYS A 260 1.16 12.49 -7.49
C LYS A 260 1.27 11.87 -6.11
N GLU A 261 0.27 11.09 -5.68
CA GLU A 261 0.28 10.39 -4.38
C GLU A 261 1.46 9.42 -4.26
N ILE A 262 1.73 8.63 -5.30
CA ILE A 262 2.90 7.72 -5.34
C ILE A 262 4.20 8.52 -5.30
N GLY A 263 4.33 9.54 -6.13
CA GLY A 263 5.55 10.35 -6.19
C GLY A 263 5.87 11.06 -4.89
N VAL A 264 4.89 11.78 -4.33
CA VAL A 264 5.05 12.47 -3.05
C VAL A 264 5.31 11.48 -1.92
N GLY A 265 4.57 10.37 -1.86
CA GLY A 265 4.73 9.36 -0.83
C GLY A 265 6.12 8.73 -0.84
N LEU A 266 6.63 8.32 -2.00
CA LEU A 266 7.99 7.77 -2.14
C LEU A 266 9.06 8.83 -1.86
N ALA A 267 8.86 10.08 -2.27
CA ALA A 267 9.78 11.17 -1.95
C ALA A 267 9.88 11.41 -0.44
N ILE A 268 8.74 11.42 0.28
CA ILE A 268 8.70 11.56 1.74
C ILE A 268 9.37 10.37 2.41
N MET A 269 9.09 9.13 1.97
CA MET A 269 9.71 7.93 2.53
C MET A 269 11.23 7.98 2.43
N VAL A 270 11.77 8.32 1.24
CA VAL A 270 13.21 8.44 1.04
C VAL A 270 13.79 9.61 1.84
N ALA A 271 13.09 10.74 1.95
CA ALA A 271 13.54 11.89 2.73
C ALA A 271 13.60 11.57 4.22
N VAL A 272 12.56 10.96 4.79
CA VAL A 272 12.51 10.54 6.20
C VAL A 272 13.60 9.50 6.49
N ASP A 273 13.75 8.52 5.61
CA ASP A 273 14.77 7.49 5.76
C ASP A 273 16.19 8.08 5.71
N ALA A 274 16.51 8.82 4.68
CA ALA A 274 17.86 9.36 4.51
C ALA A 274 18.26 10.38 5.59
N THR A 275 17.30 11.05 6.23
CA THR A 275 17.57 12.07 7.26
C THR A 275 17.34 11.51 8.66
N LEU A 276 16.09 11.26 9.06
CA LEU A 276 15.76 10.87 10.44
C LEU A 276 16.29 9.47 10.77
N VAL A 277 16.10 8.51 9.87
CA VAL A 277 16.48 7.13 10.17
C VAL A 277 17.99 6.97 10.16
N ARG A 278 18.63 7.30 9.08
CA ARG A 278 20.07 6.99 8.87
C ARG A 278 21.01 7.92 9.55
N LEU A 279 20.70 9.23 9.56
CA LEU A 279 21.61 10.18 10.19
C LEU A 279 21.40 10.30 11.69
N LEU A 280 20.22 9.89 12.20
CA LEU A 280 19.89 10.06 13.62
C LEU A 280 19.56 8.73 14.31
N LEU A 281 18.50 8.02 13.89
CA LEU A 281 17.99 6.85 14.62
C LEU A 281 18.95 5.65 14.59
N VAL A 282 19.52 5.33 13.42
CA VAL A 282 20.44 4.20 13.29
C VAL A 282 21.70 4.43 14.12
N PRO A 283 22.44 5.56 13.98
CA PRO A 283 23.61 5.81 14.82
C PRO A 283 23.27 5.87 16.30
N ALA A 284 22.24 6.64 16.68
CA ALA A 284 21.85 6.78 18.08
C ALA A 284 21.49 5.43 18.74
N THR A 285 20.71 4.60 18.06
CA THR A 285 20.38 3.27 18.57
C THR A 285 21.59 2.35 18.65
N MET A 286 22.54 2.46 17.70
CA MET A 286 23.77 1.67 17.73
C MET A 286 24.69 2.11 18.88
N THR A 287 24.80 3.41 19.16
CA THR A 287 25.56 3.91 20.31
C THR A 287 24.91 3.48 21.64
N VAL A 288 23.59 3.61 21.77
CA VAL A 288 22.85 3.18 22.99
C VAL A 288 23.02 1.70 23.26
N LEU A 289 22.92 0.85 22.25
CA LEU A 289 23.06 -0.59 22.38
C LEU A 289 24.52 -1.04 22.53
N GLY A 290 25.50 -0.26 22.04
CA GLY A 290 26.92 -0.56 22.15
C GLY A 290 27.24 -1.98 21.65
N ARG A 291 27.91 -2.77 22.49
CA ARG A 291 28.28 -4.16 22.16
C ARG A 291 27.10 -5.10 21.93
N TRP A 292 25.92 -4.78 22.45
CA TRP A 292 24.72 -5.59 22.21
C TRP A 292 24.27 -5.60 20.74
N ASN A 293 24.65 -4.60 19.95
CA ASN A 293 24.41 -4.63 18.51
C ASN A 293 24.96 -5.87 17.82
N TRP A 294 26.06 -6.41 18.32
CA TRP A 294 26.79 -7.53 17.70
C TRP A 294 26.49 -8.86 18.35
N TRP A 295 25.41 -8.93 19.17
CA TRP A 295 25.08 -10.13 19.90
C TRP A 295 24.36 -11.14 19.01
N ALA A 296 24.80 -12.41 19.12
CA ALA A 296 24.08 -13.58 18.64
C ALA A 296 24.30 -14.78 19.59
N PRO A 297 23.33 -15.72 19.69
CA PRO A 297 23.51 -16.96 20.46
C PRO A 297 24.68 -17.80 19.90
N GLY A 298 25.38 -18.49 20.79
CA GLY A 298 26.58 -19.28 20.45
C GLY A 298 26.44 -20.24 19.26
N PRO A 299 25.33 -20.98 19.07
CA PRO A 299 25.15 -21.81 17.87
C PRO A 299 25.14 -21.01 16.56
N LEU A 300 24.55 -19.83 16.56
CA LEU A 300 24.46 -18.96 15.37
C LEU A 300 25.80 -18.28 15.07
N VAL A 301 26.58 -17.95 16.08
CA VAL A 301 27.96 -17.44 15.91
C VAL A 301 28.82 -18.49 15.20
N ARG A 302 28.70 -19.77 15.57
CA ARG A 302 29.41 -20.88 14.90
C ARG A 302 28.97 -21.04 13.45
N LEU A 303 27.66 -20.96 13.19
CA LEU A 303 27.10 -21.03 11.84
C LEU A 303 27.64 -19.89 10.97
N TYR A 304 27.63 -18.65 11.49
CA TYR A 304 28.18 -17.48 10.80
C TYR A 304 29.66 -17.64 10.47
N GLY A 305 30.47 -18.14 11.42
CA GLY A 305 31.89 -18.42 11.19
C GLY A 305 32.13 -19.43 10.07
N HIS A 306 31.30 -20.48 9.96
CA HIS A 306 31.39 -21.47 8.88
C HIS A 306 30.98 -20.91 7.50
N LEU A 307 29.97 -20.05 7.46
CA LEU A 307 29.52 -19.40 6.20
C LEU A 307 30.59 -18.46 5.67
N ARG A 308 31.25 -17.74 6.55
CA ARG A 308 32.29 -16.77 6.18
C ARG A 308 33.61 -17.41 5.70
N GLN A 309 33.93 -18.60 6.19
CA GLN A 309 35.14 -19.35 5.72
C GLN A 309 35.00 -19.92 4.32
N LYS A 310 33.75 -19.99 3.80
CA LYS A 310 33.43 -20.54 2.48
C LYS A 310 33.15 -19.48 1.40
N ALA A 311 32.97 -18.22 1.80
CA ALA A 311 32.78 -17.05 0.93
C ALA A 311 34.10 -16.32 0.70
#